data_84eb3133efd4d3ddaf8fa73fe5438f95
#
_entry.id   84eb3133efd4d3ddaf8fa73fe5438f95
#
_cell.length_a   1.000
_cell.length_b   1.000
_cell.length_c   1.000
_cell.angle_alpha   90.00
_cell.angle_beta   90.00
_cell.angle_gamma   90.00
#
_symmetry.space_group_name_H-M   'P 1'
#
loop_
_entity.id
_entity.type
_entity.pdbx_description
1 polymer ?
#
loop_
_entity_poly.entity_id
_entity_poly.type
_entity_poly.pdbx_seq_one_letter_code
_entity_poly.pdbx_strand_id
1 'polypeptide(L)'
;MRNNKFVAIDLFCGCGGFSYGFQHAGFDVALGIDMWKDATVTYKHNFPDTHVINDDITNITADDILARLQMKADDIDVIIGGPPCQGFSVSGKRMIDDPRNKLYKSFVGLVDEIRPKVFVMENVPGLIRLFGGKVKEQVLFDFSSLGYRVKVRQLSSDEYGIPQQRKRVFFVGINEKKLSDHAEFQFPEAEYGEGKKPFVTCKDAISDLDFVPDDVSLGENIPYKIPAQSEYQERMR
;
A
#
# COMPACT_ATOMS: atom_id res chain seq x y z
N MET A 1 -24.23 2.58 -13.88
CA MET A 1 -23.55 3.89 -13.98
C MET A 1 -22.38 3.82 -13.03
N ARG A 2 -21.13 3.92 -13.52
CA ARG A 2 -19.98 3.99 -12.62
C ARG A 2 -20.13 5.25 -11.76
N ASN A 3 -20.10 5.09 -10.44
CA ASN A 3 -19.86 6.21 -9.55
C ASN A 3 -18.52 6.83 -9.99
N ASN A 4 -18.44 8.16 -10.00
CA ASN A 4 -17.31 8.96 -10.50
C ASN A 4 -16.06 8.83 -9.59
N LYS A 5 -15.75 7.60 -9.12
CA LYS A 5 -14.62 7.28 -8.24
C LYS A 5 -13.44 6.79 -9.07
N PHE A 6 -12.25 7.18 -8.68
CA PHE A 6 -11.02 6.61 -9.20
C PHE A 6 -10.87 5.16 -8.76
N VAL A 7 -10.46 4.29 -9.69
CA VAL A 7 -10.32 2.85 -9.46
C VAL A 7 -8.89 2.50 -9.10
N ALA A 8 -8.71 1.78 -8.00
CA ALA A 8 -7.42 1.26 -7.56
C ALA A 8 -7.41 -0.27 -7.53
N ILE A 9 -6.23 -0.87 -7.76
CA ILE A 9 -5.94 -2.28 -7.49
C ILE A 9 -4.76 -2.39 -6.54
N ASP A 10 -4.82 -3.34 -5.60
CA ASP A 10 -3.82 -3.53 -4.54
C ASP A 10 -3.05 -4.84 -4.75
N LEU A 11 -1.80 -4.71 -5.17
CA LEU A 11 -0.88 -5.83 -5.38
C LEU A 11 -0.07 -6.06 -4.09
N PHE A 12 -0.03 -7.30 -3.61
CA PHE A 12 0.52 -7.66 -2.29
C PHE A 12 -0.31 -7.07 -1.13
N CYS A 13 -1.62 -7.21 -1.24
CA CYS A 13 -2.59 -6.49 -0.42
C CYS A 13 -2.58 -6.88 1.07
N GLY A 14 -2.02 -8.05 1.43
CA GLY A 14 -2.06 -8.53 2.80
C GLY A 14 -3.47 -8.55 3.37
N CYS A 15 -3.66 -7.99 4.58
CA CYS A 15 -4.96 -7.82 5.21
C CYS A 15 -5.70 -6.54 4.78
N GLY A 16 -5.15 -5.74 3.86
CA GLY A 16 -5.82 -4.60 3.26
C GLY A 16 -5.46 -3.21 3.83
N GLY A 17 -4.30 -3.06 4.46
CA GLY A 17 -3.92 -1.75 5.03
C GLY A 17 -3.85 -0.61 4.01
N PHE A 18 -3.29 -0.86 2.81
CA PHE A 18 -3.27 0.11 1.71
C PHE A 18 -4.69 0.37 1.19
N SER A 19 -5.43 -0.70 0.91
CA SER A 19 -6.80 -0.63 0.43
C SER A 19 -7.69 0.18 1.36
N TYR A 20 -7.55 0.00 2.69
CA TYR A 20 -8.28 0.77 3.69
C TYR A 20 -8.03 2.27 3.55
N GLY A 21 -6.75 2.68 3.45
CA GLY A 21 -6.40 4.09 3.27
C GLY A 21 -6.95 4.68 1.98
N PHE A 22 -6.88 3.94 0.87
CA PHE A 22 -7.41 4.39 -0.42
C PHE A 22 -8.94 4.48 -0.44
N GLN A 23 -9.66 3.52 0.14
CA GLN A 23 -11.12 3.60 0.26
C GLN A 23 -11.56 4.81 1.10
N HIS A 24 -10.87 5.11 2.21
CA HIS A 24 -11.13 6.29 3.02
C HIS A 24 -10.82 7.60 2.30
N ALA A 25 -9.90 7.58 1.34
CA ALA A 25 -9.62 8.70 0.46
C ALA A 25 -10.61 8.81 -0.72
N GLY A 26 -11.63 7.95 -0.79
CA GLY A 26 -12.69 7.99 -1.79
C GLY A 26 -12.43 7.19 -3.06
N PHE A 27 -11.37 6.38 -3.11
CA PHE A 27 -11.12 5.48 -4.24
C PHE A 27 -12.04 4.25 -4.17
N ASP A 28 -12.31 3.67 -5.34
CA ASP A 28 -12.89 2.34 -5.47
C ASP A 28 -11.75 1.32 -5.59
N VAL A 29 -11.47 0.57 -4.54
CA VAL A 29 -10.48 -0.51 -4.59
C VAL A 29 -11.15 -1.76 -5.15
N ALA A 30 -10.97 -1.99 -6.45
CA ALA A 30 -11.69 -3.03 -7.18
C ALA A 30 -11.10 -4.43 -6.97
N LEU A 31 -9.79 -4.55 -6.68
CA LEU A 31 -9.10 -5.83 -6.55
C LEU A 31 -7.97 -5.78 -5.53
N GLY A 32 -7.85 -6.85 -4.74
CA GLY A 32 -6.67 -7.17 -3.93
C GLY A 32 -6.06 -8.51 -4.36
N ILE A 33 -4.72 -8.59 -4.40
CA ILE A 33 -3.97 -9.81 -4.73
C ILE A 33 -2.94 -10.10 -3.65
N ASP A 34 -2.95 -11.31 -3.10
CA ASP A 34 -1.89 -11.80 -2.20
C ASP A 34 -1.81 -13.33 -2.27
N MET A 35 -0.61 -13.87 -2.08
CA MET A 35 -0.41 -15.32 -2.07
C MET A 35 -0.77 -15.96 -0.72
N TRP A 36 -0.76 -15.18 0.36
CA TRP A 36 -1.01 -15.70 1.71
C TRP A 36 -2.52 -15.80 1.98
N LYS A 37 -2.99 -17.04 2.08
CA LYS A 37 -4.41 -17.37 2.22
C LYS A 37 -5.07 -16.70 3.44
N ASP A 38 -4.41 -16.73 4.60
CA ASP A 38 -5.01 -16.16 5.81
C ASP A 38 -5.17 -14.64 5.71
N ALA A 39 -4.21 -13.98 5.03
CA ALA A 39 -4.31 -12.56 4.74
C ALA A 39 -5.48 -12.26 3.79
N THR A 40 -5.65 -13.03 2.71
CA THR A 40 -6.74 -12.82 1.75
C THR A 40 -8.12 -13.15 2.33
N VAL A 41 -8.22 -14.11 3.26
CA VAL A 41 -9.45 -14.36 4.02
C VAL A 41 -9.81 -13.15 4.88
N THR A 42 -8.85 -12.61 5.63
CA THR A 42 -9.03 -11.38 6.42
C THR A 42 -9.37 -10.19 5.53
N TYR A 43 -8.67 -10.05 4.40
CA TYR A 43 -8.94 -9.01 3.42
C TYR A 43 -10.39 -9.08 2.93
N LYS A 44 -10.87 -10.26 2.53
CA LYS A 44 -12.24 -10.44 2.04
C LYS A 44 -13.29 -10.14 3.10
N HIS A 45 -13.00 -10.43 4.37
CA HIS A 45 -13.87 -10.04 5.48
C HIS A 45 -13.96 -8.52 5.63
N ASN A 46 -12.82 -7.83 5.54
CA ASN A 46 -12.76 -6.37 5.68
C ASN A 46 -13.32 -5.61 4.46
N PHE A 47 -13.22 -6.21 3.28
CA PHE A 47 -13.60 -5.60 1.99
C PHE A 47 -14.52 -6.54 1.22
N PRO A 48 -15.79 -6.74 1.68
CA PRO A 48 -16.70 -7.74 1.11
C PRO A 48 -17.05 -7.48 -0.36
N ASP A 49 -17.02 -6.24 -0.82
CA ASP A 49 -17.34 -5.83 -2.18
C ASP A 49 -16.14 -5.86 -3.14
N THR A 50 -14.90 -5.94 -2.61
CA THR A 50 -13.67 -5.99 -3.41
C THR A 50 -13.41 -7.40 -3.92
N HIS A 51 -13.00 -7.53 -5.18
CA HIS A 51 -12.49 -8.80 -5.70
C HIS A 51 -11.17 -9.17 -5.02
N VAL A 52 -10.99 -10.47 -4.73
CA VAL A 52 -9.74 -10.96 -4.13
C VAL A 52 -9.21 -12.13 -4.96
N ILE A 53 -7.92 -12.10 -5.26
CA ILE A 53 -7.17 -13.22 -5.86
C ILE A 53 -6.18 -13.72 -4.81
N ASN A 54 -6.29 -15.01 -4.45
CA ASN A 54 -5.31 -15.67 -3.62
C ASN A 54 -4.39 -16.51 -4.50
N ASP A 55 -3.32 -15.93 -4.98
CA ASP A 55 -2.32 -16.57 -5.84
C ASP A 55 -0.98 -15.83 -5.78
N ASP A 56 0.08 -16.50 -6.26
CA ASP A 56 1.37 -15.85 -6.51
C ASP A 56 1.22 -14.87 -7.67
N ILE A 57 1.60 -13.62 -7.45
CA ILE A 57 1.53 -12.53 -8.44
C ILE A 57 2.28 -12.88 -9.74
N THR A 58 3.25 -13.79 -9.69
CA THR A 58 4.01 -14.25 -10.87
C THR A 58 3.19 -15.10 -11.83
N ASN A 59 2.04 -15.62 -11.38
CA ASN A 59 1.09 -16.40 -12.18
C ASN A 59 -0.02 -15.54 -12.81
N ILE A 60 -0.05 -14.23 -12.51
CA ILE A 60 -1.17 -13.36 -12.84
C ILE A 60 -0.73 -12.36 -13.91
N THR A 61 -1.50 -12.27 -14.97
CA THR A 61 -1.32 -11.31 -16.06
C THR A 61 -2.28 -10.12 -15.93
N ALA A 62 -2.02 -9.05 -16.65
CA ALA A 62 -2.95 -7.93 -16.74
C ALA A 62 -4.30 -8.37 -17.32
N ASP A 63 -4.29 -9.25 -18.31
CA ASP A 63 -5.53 -9.79 -18.93
C ASP A 63 -6.38 -10.56 -17.91
N ASP A 64 -5.77 -11.34 -17.01
CA ASP A 64 -6.50 -12.04 -15.93
C ASP A 64 -7.19 -11.06 -14.98
N ILE A 65 -6.50 -9.97 -14.62
CA ILE A 65 -7.02 -8.90 -13.77
C ILE A 65 -8.21 -8.22 -14.47
N LEU A 66 -8.00 -7.77 -15.71
CA LEU A 66 -8.99 -7.03 -16.47
C LEU A 66 -10.23 -7.88 -16.78
N ALA A 67 -10.03 -9.15 -17.13
CA ALA A 67 -11.12 -10.11 -17.34
C ALA A 67 -11.95 -10.34 -16.08
N ARG A 68 -11.29 -10.52 -14.93
CA ARG A 68 -11.99 -10.68 -13.65
C ARG A 68 -12.79 -9.46 -13.23
N LEU A 69 -12.27 -8.27 -13.48
CA LEU A 69 -12.94 -7.01 -13.17
C LEU A 69 -13.97 -6.61 -14.23
N GLN A 70 -13.97 -7.26 -15.40
CA GLN A 70 -14.73 -6.85 -16.60
C GLN A 70 -14.46 -5.37 -16.95
N MET A 71 -13.18 -4.99 -16.87
CA MET A 71 -12.68 -3.63 -17.08
C MET A 71 -11.65 -3.59 -18.21
N LYS A 72 -11.42 -2.39 -18.73
CA LYS A 72 -10.29 -2.11 -19.62
C LYS A 72 -9.13 -1.54 -18.81
N ALA A 73 -7.91 -1.58 -19.35
CA ALA A 73 -6.74 -1.01 -18.72
C ALA A 73 -6.89 0.48 -18.36
N ASP A 74 -7.55 1.26 -19.25
CA ASP A 74 -7.83 2.69 -19.01
C ASP A 74 -8.86 2.96 -17.91
N ASP A 75 -9.57 1.94 -17.45
CA ASP A 75 -10.49 2.05 -16.32
C ASP A 75 -9.77 1.98 -14.97
N ILE A 76 -8.51 1.52 -14.93
CA ILE A 76 -7.68 1.44 -13.73
C ILE A 76 -6.87 2.73 -13.60
N ASP A 77 -7.18 3.50 -12.57
CA ASP A 77 -6.50 4.78 -12.33
C ASP A 77 -5.21 4.62 -11.54
N VAL A 78 -5.20 3.71 -10.56
CA VAL A 78 -4.08 3.55 -9.63
C VAL A 78 -3.74 2.07 -9.40
N ILE A 79 -2.44 1.76 -9.42
CA ILE A 79 -1.89 0.51 -8.88
C ILE A 79 -1.13 0.82 -7.60
N ILE A 80 -1.50 0.15 -6.51
CA ILE A 80 -0.81 0.23 -5.23
C ILE A 80 -0.21 -1.12 -4.87
N GLY A 81 0.84 -1.14 -4.03
CA GLY A 81 1.36 -2.40 -3.52
C GLY A 81 2.70 -2.30 -2.82
N GLY A 82 3.04 -3.35 -2.08
CA GLY A 82 4.28 -3.48 -1.33
C GLY A 82 5.06 -4.74 -1.71
N PRO A 83 5.71 -4.80 -2.90
CA PRO A 83 6.44 -6.00 -3.30
C PRO A 83 7.59 -6.31 -2.33
N PRO A 84 7.75 -7.57 -1.88
CA PRO A 84 8.83 -7.95 -0.96
C PRO A 84 10.22 -7.64 -1.53
N CYS A 85 11.09 -7.11 -0.67
CA CYS A 85 12.45 -6.66 -1.01
C CYS A 85 13.51 -7.79 -0.95
N GLN A 86 13.10 -9.06 -0.81
CA GLN A 86 14.01 -10.17 -0.49
C GLN A 86 15.02 -10.52 -1.59
N GLY A 87 14.82 -10.07 -2.81
CA GLY A 87 15.68 -10.37 -3.96
C GLY A 87 16.89 -9.46 -4.14
N PHE A 88 16.97 -8.35 -3.43
CA PHE A 88 18.12 -7.46 -3.51
C PHE A 88 19.24 -7.91 -2.54
N SER A 89 19.93 -9.01 -2.86
CA SER A 89 20.98 -9.56 -1.98
C SER A 89 22.38 -9.14 -2.36
N VAL A 90 23.30 -9.26 -1.37
CA VAL A 90 24.66 -8.69 -1.28
C VAL A 90 25.68 -9.20 -2.32
N SER A 91 25.34 -10.10 -3.23
CA SER A 91 26.34 -10.83 -4.03
C SER A 91 26.40 -10.38 -5.50
N GLY A 92 27.14 -9.31 -5.77
CA GLY A 92 27.77 -9.05 -7.06
C GLY A 92 26.90 -8.53 -8.21
N LYS A 93 27.46 -8.56 -9.42
CA LYS A 93 26.97 -8.05 -10.72
C LYS A 93 25.57 -8.53 -11.20
N ARG A 94 24.83 -9.29 -10.39
CA ARG A 94 23.55 -9.93 -10.76
C ARG A 94 22.30 -9.30 -10.09
N MET A 95 22.36 -8.04 -9.70
CA MET A 95 21.23 -7.38 -8.99
C MET A 95 19.93 -7.35 -9.80
N ILE A 96 20.01 -7.27 -11.12
CA ILE A 96 18.86 -7.12 -12.02
C ILE A 96 18.22 -8.49 -12.34
N ASP A 97 19.04 -9.54 -12.47
CA ASP A 97 18.60 -10.87 -12.92
C ASP A 97 18.42 -11.88 -11.78
N ASP A 98 18.45 -11.45 -10.52
CA ASP A 98 18.24 -12.34 -9.39
C ASP A 98 16.80 -12.89 -9.41
N PRO A 99 16.61 -14.23 -9.43
CA PRO A 99 15.28 -14.84 -9.40
C PRO A 99 14.41 -14.38 -8.23
N ARG A 100 15.02 -13.91 -7.14
CA ARG A 100 14.33 -13.38 -5.97
C ARG A 100 13.67 -12.01 -6.21
N ASN A 101 14.06 -11.32 -7.29
CA ASN A 101 13.41 -10.06 -7.70
C ASN A 101 12.15 -10.26 -8.53
N LYS A 102 11.69 -11.51 -8.72
CA LYS A 102 10.49 -11.81 -9.52
C LYS A 102 9.29 -11.00 -9.07
N LEU A 103 9.05 -10.90 -7.77
CA LEU A 103 7.89 -10.20 -7.22
C LEU A 103 7.90 -8.70 -7.54
N TYR A 104 9.07 -8.06 -7.42
CA TYR A 104 9.25 -6.67 -7.85
C TYR A 104 9.05 -6.52 -9.36
N LYS A 105 9.62 -7.43 -10.16
CA LYS A 105 9.46 -7.43 -11.63
C LYS A 105 8.01 -7.64 -12.04
N SER A 106 7.24 -8.48 -11.32
CA SER A 106 5.79 -8.62 -11.56
C SER A 106 5.04 -7.33 -11.29
N PHE A 107 5.37 -6.60 -10.23
CA PHE A 107 4.80 -5.28 -9.98
C PHE A 107 5.09 -4.31 -11.13
N VAL A 108 6.35 -4.21 -11.58
CA VAL A 108 6.75 -3.36 -12.71
C VAL A 108 6.06 -3.79 -13.99
N GLY A 109 5.97 -5.09 -14.27
CA GLY A 109 5.31 -5.65 -15.45
C GLY A 109 3.82 -5.30 -15.51
N LEU A 110 3.09 -5.48 -14.41
CA LEU A 110 1.67 -5.11 -14.34
C LEU A 110 1.45 -3.60 -14.49
N VAL A 111 2.35 -2.76 -13.95
CA VAL A 111 2.30 -1.31 -14.19
C VAL A 111 2.57 -0.99 -15.67
N ASP A 112 3.49 -1.72 -16.33
CA ASP A 112 3.78 -1.54 -17.76
C ASP A 112 2.62 -1.96 -18.66
N GLU A 113 1.97 -3.09 -18.36
CA GLU A 113 0.85 -3.63 -19.16
C GLU A 113 -0.44 -2.80 -18.98
N ILE A 114 -0.79 -2.46 -17.74
CA ILE A 114 -2.03 -1.73 -17.41
C ILE A 114 -1.91 -0.23 -17.65
N ARG A 115 -0.71 0.33 -17.47
CA ARG A 115 -0.46 1.77 -17.66
C ARG A 115 -1.38 2.66 -16.84
N PRO A 116 -1.48 2.48 -15.49
CA PRO A 116 -2.33 3.34 -14.66
C PRO A 116 -1.90 4.82 -14.74
N LYS A 117 -2.77 5.73 -14.33
CA LYS A 117 -2.42 7.16 -14.20
C LYS A 117 -1.35 7.39 -13.13
N VAL A 118 -1.46 6.62 -12.04
CA VAL A 118 -0.54 6.68 -10.89
C VAL A 118 -0.21 5.27 -10.41
N PHE A 119 1.01 5.06 -9.94
CA PHE A 119 1.30 3.93 -9.07
C PHE A 119 1.85 4.41 -7.73
N VAL A 120 1.62 3.63 -6.67
CA VAL A 120 2.20 3.83 -5.35
C VAL A 120 2.83 2.52 -4.88
N MET A 121 4.15 2.50 -4.80
CA MET A 121 4.90 1.35 -4.30
C MET A 121 5.47 1.66 -2.92
N GLU A 122 5.15 0.82 -1.93
CA GLU A 122 5.70 0.89 -0.57
C GLU A 122 6.83 -0.12 -0.39
N ASN A 123 7.80 0.25 0.43
CA ASN A 123 8.84 -0.68 0.87
C ASN A 123 9.49 -0.28 2.19
N VAL A 124 10.35 -1.15 2.71
CA VAL A 124 11.11 -0.86 3.94
C VAL A 124 12.19 0.21 3.69
N PRO A 125 12.54 1.04 4.70
CA PRO A 125 13.54 2.11 4.55
C PRO A 125 14.92 1.62 4.10
N GLY A 126 15.27 0.37 4.41
CA GLY A 126 16.53 -0.24 3.99
C GLY A 126 16.71 -0.27 2.47
N LEU A 127 15.62 -0.39 1.70
CA LEU A 127 15.67 -0.48 0.24
C LEU A 127 16.44 0.68 -0.40
N ILE A 128 16.19 1.90 0.02
CA ILE A 128 16.83 3.09 -0.58
C ILE A 128 18.32 3.24 -0.25
N ARG A 129 18.82 2.46 0.73
CA ARG A 129 20.23 2.46 1.15
C ARG A 129 20.99 1.24 0.64
N LEU A 130 20.28 0.22 0.16
CA LEU A 130 20.90 -1.01 -0.32
C LEU A 130 21.92 -0.70 -1.42
N PHE A 131 23.11 -1.30 -1.31
CA PHE A 131 24.22 -1.16 -2.24
C PHE A 131 24.61 0.31 -2.56
N GLY A 132 24.62 1.16 -1.53
CA GLY A 132 24.94 2.57 -1.71
C GLY A 132 23.89 3.35 -2.49
N GLY A 133 22.64 2.90 -2.49
CA GLY A 133 21.52 3.56 -3.18
C GLY A 133 21.20 3.00 -4.58
N LYS A 134 21.98 2.05 -5.09
CA LYS A 134 21.79 1.49 -6.45
C LYS A 134 20.42 0.86 -6.67
N VAL A 135 19.81 0.25 -5.63
CA VAL A 135 18.44 -0.30 -5.74
C VAL A 135 17.43 0.82 -5.96
N LYS A 136 17.55 1.92 -5.24
CA LYS A 136 16.70 3.11 -5.47
C LYS A 136 16.85 3.64 -6.89
N GLU A 137 18.09 3.76 -7.36
CA GLU A 137 18.39 4.22 -8.73
C GLU A 137 17.77 3.29 -9.78
N GLN A 138 17.86 1.97 -9.57
CA GLN A 138 17.23 0.99 -10.45
C GLN A 138 15.71 1.13 -10.49
N VAL A 139 15.04 1.24 -9.33
CA VAL A 139 13.60 1.44 -9.26
C VAL A 139 13.18 2.72 -10.00
N LEU A 140 13.92 3.81 -9.81
CA LEU A 140 13.67 5.06 -10.52
C LEU A 140 13.85 4.90 -12.04
N PHE A 141 14.91 4.21 -12.46
CA PHE A 141 15.17 3.94 -13.88
C PHE A 141 14.07 3.08 -14.52
N ASP A 142 13.65 1.99 -13.87
CA ASP A 142 12.64 1.08 -14.40
C ASP A 142 11.33 1.84 -14.68
N PHE A 143 10.82 2.61 -13.73
CA PHE A 143 9.58 3.33 -13.93
C PHE A 143 9.71 4.58 -14.81
N SER A 144 10.85 5.28 -14.78
CA SER A 144 11.06 6.40 -15.72
C SER A 144 11.16 5.93 -17.17
N SER A 145 11.73 4.75 -17.41
CA SER A 145 11.75 4.12 -18.73
C SER A 145 10.37 3.77 -19.25
N LEU A 146 9.41 3.55 -18.34
CA LEU A 146 7.99 3.37 -18.66
C LEU A 146 7.24 4.70 -18.83
N GLY A 147 7.88 5.86 -18.71
CA GLY A 147 7.28 7.18 -18.85
C GLY A 147 6.56 7.68 -17.60
N TYR A 148 6.99 7.21 -16.42
CA TYR A 148 6.50 7.74 -15.14
C TYR A 148 7.51 8.72 -14.53
N ARG A 149 7.03 9.87 -14.10
CA ARG A 149 7.78 10.77 -13.22
C ARG A 149 7.62 10.29 -11.78
N VAL A 150 8.71 9.86 -11.14
CA VAL A 150 8.69 9.22 -9.83
C VAL A 150 9.22 10.15 -8.74
N LYS A 151 8.46 10.33 -7.68
CA LYS A 151 8.91 10.93 -6.42
C LYS A 151 9.08 9.86 -5.34
N VAL A 152 10.09 10.04 -4.49
CA VAL A 152 10.43 9.09 -3.42
C VAL A 152 10.55 9.85 -2.10
N ARG A 153 9.86 9.36 -1.06
CA ARG A 153 9.98 9.89 0.30
C ARG A 153 9.84 8.78 1.33
N GLN A 154 10.64 8.85 2.38
CA GLN A 154 10.42 8.05 3.57
C GLN A 154 9.44 8.80 4.48
N LEU A 155 8.39 8.11 4.93
CA LEU A 155 7.39 8.62 5.86
C LEU A 155 7.43 7.78 7.15
N SER A 156 7.05 8.40 8.26
CA SER A 156 6.86 7.72 9.55
C SER A 156 5.41 7.87 9.97
N SER A 157 4.73 6.77 10.29
CA SER A 157 3.29 6.77 10.55
C SER A 157 2.87 7.61 11.75
N ASP A 158 3.74 7.72 12.77
CA ASP A 158 3.50 8.56 13.94
C ASP A 158 3.42 10.06 13.61
N GLU A 159 4.11 10.50 12.55
CA GLU A 159 4.04 11.88 12.04
C GLU A 159 2.69 12.24 11.42
N TYR A 160 1.81 11.24 11.21
CA TYR A 160 0.47 11.36 10.62
C TYR A 160 -0.66 10.91 11.57
N GLY A 161 -0.38 10.86 12.88
CA GLY A 161 -1.38 10.57 13.91
C GLY A 161 -1.70 9.09 14.09
N ILE A 162 -0.82 8.19 13.66
CA ILE A 162 -0.93 6.77 13.92
C ILE A 162 -0.12 6.43 15.19
N PRO A 163 -0.67 5.69 16.17
CA PRO A 163 0.03 5.34 17.42
C PRO A 163 1.06 4.23 17.22
N GLN A 164 1.89 4.35 16.19
CA GLN A 164 2.93 3.38 15.84
C GLN A 164 4.09 4.08 15.14
N GLN A 165 5.31 3.85 15.59
CA GLN A 165 6.52 4.25 14.86
C GLN A 165 6.83 3.24 13.76
N ARG A 166 6.29 3.49 12.56
CA ARG A 166 6.54 2.65 11.40
C ARG A 166 7.05 3.50 10.25
N LYS A 167 8.33 3.33 9.93
CA LYS A 167 8.96 4.03 8.80
C LYS A 167 8.86 3.19 7.52
N ARG A 168 8.41 3.82 6.44
CA ARG A 168 8.33 3.19 5.11
C ARG A 168 8.77 4.18 4.04
N VAL A 169 9.33 3.65 2.96
CA VAL A 169 9.63 4.43 1.77
C VAL A 169 8.52 4.23 0.75
N PHE A 170 8.09 5.33 0.16
CA PHE A 170 7.07 5.34 -0.88
C PHE A 170 7.65 5.87 -2.17
N PHE A 171 7.41 5.14 -3.26
CA PHE A 171 7.65 5.57 -4.63
C PHE A 171 6.30 5.87 -5.25
N VAL A 172 6.08 7.11 -5.65
CA VAL A 172 4.85 7.55 -6.30
C VAL A 172 5.19 7.99 -7.72
N GLY A 173 4.67 7.26 -8.70
CA GLY A 173 4.88 7.54 -10.12
C GLY A 173 3.64 8.07 -10.79
N ILE A 174 3.81 9.15 -11.52
CA ILE A 174 2.76 9.81 -12.32
C ILE A 174 3.04 9.53 -13.79
N ASN A 175 2.06 8.99 -14.50
CA ASN A 175 2.14 8.72 -15.93
C ASN A 175 2.06 10.03 -16.72
N GLU A 176 3.17 10.46 -17.32
CA GLU A 176 3.29 11.74 -18.01
C GLU A 176 2.46 11.81 -19.30
N LYS A 177 2.06 10.65 -19.87
CA LYS A 177 1.20 10.59 -21.06
C LYS A 177 -0.30 10.68 -20.74
N LYS A 178 -0.70 10.27 -19.53
CA LYS A 178 -2.12 10.21 -19.12
C LYS A 178 -2.55 11.39 -18.26
N LEU A 179 -1.61 12.07 -17.62
CA LEU A 179 -1.86 13.26 -16.81
C LEU A 179 -1.11 14.46 -17.42
N SER A 180 -1.69 15.64 -17.31
CA SER A 180 -1.09 16.86 -17.87
C SER A 180 0.29 17.13 -17.23
N ASP A 181 1.16 17.83 -17.97
CA ASP A 181 2.49 18.26 -17.50
C ASP A 181 2.46 19.06 -16.20
N HIS A 182 1.31 19.61 -15.82
CA HIS A 182 1.10 20.38 -14.60
C HIS A 182 0.64 19.53 -13.40
N ALA A 183 0.35 18.21 -13.59
CA ALA A 183 0.01 17.33 -12.48
C ALA A 183 1.25 17.04 -11.64
N GLU A 184 1.44 17.81 -10.57
CA GLU A 184 2.53 17.64 -9.63
C GLU A 184 2.05 16.96 -8.35
N PHE A 185 2.57 15.76 -8.07
CA PHE A 185 2.34 15.11 -6.78
C PHE A 185 3.27 15.73 -5.72
N GLN A 186 2.72 15.99 -4.55
CA GLN A 186 3.49 16.35 -3.36
C GLN A 186 3.11 15.42 -2.21
N PHE A 187 4.14 14.94 -1.51
CA PHE A 187 3.89 14.18 -0.29
C PHE A 187 3.26 15.09 0.77
N PRO A 188 2.29 14.58 1.54
CA PRO A 188 1.68 15.38 2.61
C PRO A 188 2.75 15.77 3.64
N GLU A 189 2.59 16.95 4.23
CA GLU A 189 3.44 17.38 5.32
C GLU A 189 3.05 16.68 6.62
N ALA A 190 4.04 16.38 7.45
CA ALA A 190 3.82 15.81 8.77
C ALA A 190 2.97 16.77 9.64
N GLU A 191 1.96 16.24 10.33
CA GLU A 191 1.10 17.03 11.22
C GLU A 191 1.46 16.88 12.70
N TYR A 192 2.17 15.79 13.05
CA TYR A 192 2.53 15.42 14.41
C TYR A 192 4.05 15.46 14.58
N GLY A 193 4.53 15.82 15.78
CA GLY A 193 5.95 15.87 16.11
C GLY A 193 6.36 17.15 16.84
N GLU A 194 7.66 17.41 16.90
CA GLU A 194 8.20 18.59 17.55
C GLU A 194 7.69 19.90 16.88
N GLY A 195 7.13 20.79 17.69
CA GLY A 195 6.53 22.05 17.18
C GLY A 195 5.20 21.88 16.44
N LYS A 196 4.60 20.68 16.44
CA LYS A 196 3.33 20.32 15.80
C LYS A 196 2.37 19.72 16.84
N LYS A 197 1.31 19.03 16.37
CA LYS A 197 0.45 18.23 17.26
C LYS A 197 1.29 17.17 17.99
N PRO A 198 1.00 16.87 19.27
CA PRO A 198 1.68 15.80 20.00
C PRO A 198 1.42 14.45 19.33
N PHE A 199 2.41 13.56 19.37
CA PHE A 199 2.22 12.19 18.86
C PHE A 199 1.07 11.50 19.58
N VAL A 200 0.26 10.74 18.82
CA VAL A 200 -0.73 9.84 19.39
C VAL A 200 0.01 8.63 19.99
N THR A 201 -0.23 8.38 21.27
CA THR A 201 0.44 7.31 22.01
C THR A 201 -0.38 6.02 22.02
N CYS A 202 0.23 4.89 22.39
CA CYS A 202 -0.50 3.66 22.64
C CYS A 202 -1.58 3.85 23.73
N LYS A 203 -1.29 4.68 24.75
CA LYS A 203 -2.28 5.01 25.79
C LYS A 203 -3.51 5.68 25.18
N ASP A 204 -3.31 6.67 24.30
CA ASP A 204 -4.42 7.35 23.61
C ASP A 204 -5.22 6.39 22.74
N ALA A 205 -4.58 5.33 22.23
CA ALA A 205 -5.22 4.39 21.31
C ALA A 205 -6.05 3.31 22.02
N ILE A 206 -5.54 2.73 23.12
CA ILE A 206 -6.08 1.47 23.68
C ILE A 206 -6.33 1.50 25.20
N SER A 207 -6.20 2.63 25.90
CA SER A 207 -6.42 2.67 27.35
C SER A 207 -7.85 2.33 27.78
N ASP A 208 -8.81 2.41 26.88
CA ASP A 208 -10.20 2.03 27.08
C ASP A 208 -10.46 0.52 26.91
N LEU A 209 -9.43 -0.26 26.53
CA LEU A 209 -9.50 -1.71 26.35
C LEU A 209 -8.92 -2.51 27.53
N ASP A 210 -8.55 -1.86 28.61
CA ASP A 210 -7.89 -2.45 29.78
C ASP A 210 -8.71 -3.59 30.44
N PHE A 211 -9.99 -3.66 30.18
CA PHE A 211 -10.90 -4.69 30.67
C PHE A 211 -10.98 -5.93 29.78
N VAL A 212 -10.37 -5.91 28.58
CA VAL A 212 -10.39 -7.04 27.64
C VAL A 212 -9.37 -8.07 28.11
N PRO A 213 -9.79 -9.26 28.56
CA PRO A 213 -8.83 -10.29 28.96
C PRO A 213 -8.15 -10.92 27.76
N ASP A 214 -6.97 -11.51 27.97
CA ASP A 214 -6.21 -12.28 26.98
C ASP A 214 -6.86 -13.65 26.68
N ASP A 215 -8.15 -13.67 26.42
CA ASP A 215 -8.91 -14.89 26.16
C ASP A 215 -9.58 -14.82 24.78
N VAL A 216 -8.97 -15.50 23.81
CA VAL A 216 -9.45 -15.60 22.45
C VAL A 216 -10.81 -16.31 22.32
N SER A 217 -11.28 -17.01 23.37
CA SER A 217 -12.58 -17.69 23.37
C SER A 217 -13.76 -16.74 23.50
N LEU A 218 -13.54 -15.48 23.88
CA LEU A 218 -14.60 -14.48 24.05
C LEU A 218 -15.25 -13.99 22.76
N GLY A 219 -14.71 -14.38 21.61
CA GLY A 219 -15.24 -14.01 20.30
C GLY A 219 -14.89 -12.58 19.88
N GLU A 220 -15.44 -12.18 18.74
CA GLU A 220 -15.07 -10.92 18.06
C GLU A 220 -15.84 -9.69 18.57
N ASN A 221 -16.93 -9.88 19.30
CA ASN A 221 -17.81 -8.79 19.72
C ASN A 221 -17.84 -8.63 21.24
N ILE A 222 -16.87 -7.89 21.76
CA ILE A 222 -16.83 -7.52 23.19
C ILE A 222 -17.30 -6.07 23.33
N PRO A 223 -18.41 -5.81 24.06
CA PRO A 223 -18.91 -4.45 24.25
C PRO A 223 -17.90 -3.59 25.01
N TYR A 224 -17.72 -2.34 24.60
CA TYR A 224 -16.94 -1.37 25.36
C TYR A 224 -17.56 -1.15 26.74
N LYS A 225 -16.76 -1.28 27.80
CA LYS A 225 -17.15 -1.04 29.19
C LYS A 225 -16.79 0.35 29.69
N ILE A 226 -15.85 1.00 29.01
CA ILE A 226 -15.30 2.30 29.38
C ILE A 226 -15.58 3.29 28.23
N PRO A 227 -16.01 4.52 28.53
CA PRO A 227 -16.12 5.57 27.50
C PRO A 227 -14.77 5.85 26.86
N ALA A 228 -14.78 6.38 25.64
CA ALA A 228 -13.57 6.87 24.97
C ALA A 228 -12.83 7.88 25.88
N GLN A 229 -11.53 7.72 25.99
CA GLN A 229 -10.66 8.54 26.83
C GLN A 229 -9.82 9.54 26.01
N SER A 230 -9.94 9.48 24.68
CA SER A 230 -9.18 10.31 23.74
C SER A 230 -9.95 10.52 22.43
N GLU A 231 -9.63 11.58 21.70
CA GLU A 231 -10.17 11.81 20.35
C GLU A 231 -9.85 10.66 19.39
N TYR A 232 -8.71 10.00 19.58
CA TYR A 232 -8.35 8.83 18.76
C TYR A 232 -9.33 7.68 18.99
N GLN A 233 -9.64 7.36 20.24
CA GLN A 233 -10.60 6.31 20.59
C GLN A 233 -12.01 6.64 20.09
N GLU A 234 -12.45 7.91 20.19
CA GLU A 234 -13.76 8.34 19.65
C GLU A 234 -13.85 8.10 18.14
N ARG A 235 -12.78 8.40 17.41
CA ARG A 235 -12.72 8.22 15.96
C ARG A 235 -12.67 6.74 15.54
N MET A 236 -12.12 5.85 16.38
CA MET A 236 -11.91 4.43 16.06
C MET A 236 -13.05 3.51 16.49
N ARG A 237 -14.06 4.02 17.15
CA ARG A 237 -15.30 3.33 17.52
C ARG A 237 -16.37 3.61 16.47
#